data_550f0de5319a31f4b1d63b10747e70f7
#
_entry.id   550f0de5319a31f4b1d63b10747e70f7
#
_cell.length_a   1.000
_cell.length_b   1.000
_cell.length_c   1.000
_cell.angle_alpha   90.00
_cell.angle_beta   90.00
_cell.angle_gamma   90.00
#
_symmetry.space_group_name_H-M   'P 1'
#
loop_
_entity.id
_entity.type
_entity.pdbx_description
1 polymer ?
#
loop_
_entity_poly.entity_id
_entity_poly.type
_entity_poly.pdbx_seq_one_letter_code
_entity_poly.pdbx_strand_id
1 'polypeptide(L)'
;VHGHLRDPYHRVDVRRSSAHVVVRRGDEVLAESRRPMIVSETGLPNRWYLPMADVSAPLASSTTTTHCPYKGDSTYYGLPDQPDVAWGYHEPYDDTTRIAGHVCFLADGITTDVDGRPA
;
A
#
# COMPACT_ATOMS: atom_id res chain seq x y z
N VAL A 1 25.00 10.32 -3.30
CA VAL A 1 23.64 10.63 -3.01
C VAL A 1 22.89 10.78 -4.31
N HIS A 2 21.86 10.19 -4.40
CA HIS A 2 21.06 10.06 -5.58
C HIS A 2 19.94 11.09 -5.64
N GLY A 3 20.20 12.28 -5.18
CA GLY A 3 19.21 13.34 -5.14
C GLY A 3 18.16 13.19 -4.04
N HIS A 4 18.36 12.25 -3.14
CA HIS A 4 17.44 12.06 -2.02
C HIS A 4 17.96 12.78 -0.80
N LEU A 5 17.30 13.86 -0.44
CA LEU A 5 17.55 14.49 0.84
C LEU A 5 16.53 13.95 1.83
N ARG A 6 17.00 13.14 2.78
CA ARG A 6 16.14 12.60 3.83
C ARG A 6 16.23 13.49 5.05
N ASP A 7 15.08 13.84 5.60
CA ASP A 7 14.98 14.46 6.90
C ASP A 7 15.43 13.44 7.96
N PRO A 8 16.46 13.73 8.78
CA PRO A 8 16.91 12.78 9.79
C PRO A 8 15.88 12.48 10.87
N TYR A 9 14.84 13.32 11.00
CA TYR A 9 13.75 13.11 11.96
C TYR A 9 12.56 12.42 11.33
N HIS A 10 12.56 12.20 10.03
CA HIS A 10 11.52 11.47 9.32
C HIS A 10 11.81 9.98 9.39
N ARG A 11 10.84 9.18 9.79
CA ARG A 11 10.98 7.73 9.90
C ARG A 11 9.93 7.03 9.08
N VAL A 12 10.32 5.92 8.46
CA VAL A 12 9.42 4.97 7.84
C VAL A 12 9.68 3.62 8.50
N ASP A 13 8.69 3.08 9.16
CA ASP A 13 8.78 1.79 9.83
C ASP A 13 7.84 0.80 9.15
N VAL A 14 8.34 -0.38 8.81
CA VAL A 14 7.58 -1.44 8.16
C VAL A 14 7.56 -2.65 9.09
N ARG A 15 6.35 -3.05 9.49
CA ARG A 15 6.17 -4.16 10.42
C ARG A 15 5.18 -5.17 9.87
N ARG A 16 5.43 -6.43 10.16
CA ARG A 16 4.50 -7.51 9.88
C ARG A 16 3.35 -7.49 10.89
N SER A 17 2.13 -7.82 10.42
CA SER A 17 0.97 -7.92 11.29
C SER A 17 0.19 -9.20 10.99
N SER A 18 -0.48 -9.74 12.01
CA SER A 18 -1.43 -10.85 11.85
C SER A 18 -2.88 -10.36 11.82
N ALA A 19 -3.11 -9.06 11.75
CA ALA A 19 -4.45 -8.51 11.67
C ALA A 19 -5.17 -8.99 10.41
N HIS A 20 -6.49 -9.10 10.50
CA HIS A 20 -7.33 -9.44 9.37
C HIS A 20 -7.75 -8.15 8.65
N VAL A 21 -7.21 -7.94 7.47
CA VAL A 21 -7.49 -6.74 6.67
C VAL A 21 -8.38 -7.10 5.49
N VAL A 22 -9.46 -6.35 5.33
CA VAL A 22 -10.39 -6.51 4.20
C VAL A 22 -10.53 -5.16 3.52
N VAL A 23 -10.32 -5.13 2.21
CA VAL A 23 -10.50 -3.94 1.39
C VAL A 23 -11.76 -4.14 0.55
N ARG A 24 -12.67 -3.17 0.62
CA ARG A 24 -13.97 -3.25 -0.05
C ARG A 24 -14.28 -2.02 -0.85
N ARG A 25 -15.09 -2.21 -1.88
CA ARG A 25 -15.80 -1.14 -2.57
C ARG A 25 -17.29 -1.49 -2.50
N GLY A 26 -18.03 -0.83 -1.58
CA GLY A 26 -19.39 -1.24 -1.25
C GLY A 26 -19.37 -2.65 -0.65
N ASP A 27 -20.14 -3.57 -1.22
CA ASP A 27 -20.19 -4.96 -0.79
C ASP A 27 -19.14 -5.84 -1.50
N GLU A 28 -18.41 -5.26 -2.44
CA GLU A 28 -17.40 -6.00 -3.21
C GLU A 28 -16.08 -6.06 -2.45
N VAL A 29 -15.59 -7.27 -2.18
CA VAL A 29 -14.27 -7.46 -1.56
C VAL A 29 -13.22 -7.41 -2.66
N LEU A 30 -12.30 -6.46 -2.54
CA LEU A 30 -11.20 -6.29 -3.50
C LEU A 30 -9.95 -7.06 -3.08
N ALA A 31 -9.73 -7.17 -1.77
CA ALA A 31 -8.59 -7.88 -1.22
C ALA A 31 -8.88 -8.28 0.22
N GLU A 32 -8.29 -9.38 0.66
CA GLU A 32 -8.42 -9.85 2.03
C GLU A 32 -7.14 -10.55 2.42
N SER A 33 -6.56 -10.18 3.56
CA SER A 33 -5.28 -10.73 3.99
C SER A 33 -5.24 -10.86 5.52
N ARG A 34 -4.56 -11.90 5.99
CA ARG A 34 -4.18 -12.07 7.40
C ARG A 34 -2.68 -11.94 7.60
N ARG A 35 -1.98 -11.43 6.59
CA ARG A 35 -0.53 -11.23 6.61
C ARG A 35 -0.14 -9.88 6.02
N PRO A 36 -0.82 -8.79 6.43
CA PRO A 36 -0.48 -7.46 5.92
C PRO A 36 0.83 -6.96 6.52
N MET A 37 1.40 -5.95 5.87
CA MET A 37 2.47 -5.14 6.44
C MET A 37 1.88 -3.80 6.85
N ILE A 38 2.28 -3.29 8.01
CA ILE A 38 1.93 -1.93 8.44
C ILE A 38 3.11 -1.03 8.13
N VAL A 39 2.84 0.06 7.43
CA VAL A 39 3.83 1.10 7.19
C VAL A 39 3.43 2.31 8.02
N SER A 40 4.30 2.66 8.96
CA SER A 40 4.16 3.85 9.81
C SER A 40 5.19 4.87 9.36
N GLU A 41 4.74 6.04 9.00
CA GLU A 41 5.59 7.09 8.48
C GLU A 41 5.32 8.39 9.23
N THR A 42 6.40 9.11 9.57
CA THR A 42 6.32 10.38 10.30
C THR A 42 5.38 11.35 9.59
N GLY A 43 4.40 11.85 10.33
CA GLY A 43 3.44 12.83 9.81
C GLY A 43 2.29 12.25 8.99
N LEU A 44 2.24 10.94 8.82
CA LEU A 44 1.19 10.28 8.03
C LEU A 44 0.46 9.22 8.87
N PRO A 45 -0.80 8.93 8.55
CA PRO A 45 -1.49 7.80 9.18
C PRO A 45 -0.86 6.49 8.74
N ASN A 46 -1.03 5.45 9.56
CA ASN A 46 -0.56 4.13 9.21
C ASN A 46 -1.21 3.65 7.92
N ARG A 47 -0.42 3.00 7.08
CA ARG A 47 -0.90 2.40 5.82
C ARG A 47 -0.78 0.88 5.91
N TRP A 48 -1.77 0.20 5.37
CA TRP A 48 -1.83 -1.25 5.34
C TRP A 48 -1.52 -1.74 3.94
N TYR A 49 -0.44 -2.51 3.81
CA TYR A 49 -0.02 -3.08 2.55
C TYR A 49 -0.33 -4.57 2.55
N LEU A 50 -1.01 -5.04 1.52
CA LEU A 50 -1.42 -6.42 1.40
C LEU A 50 -0.61 -7.10 0.30
N PRO A 51 -0.20 -8.38 0.50
CA PRO A 51 0.44 -9.14 -0.59
C PRO A 51 -0.44 -9.13 -1.84
N MET A 52 0.16 -8.95 -3.00
CA MET A 52 -0.59 -8.97 -4.26
C MET A 52 -1.36 -10.30 -4.43
N ALA A 53 -0.82 -11.40 -3.91
CA ALA A 53 -1.48 -12.70 -3.95
C ALA A 53 -2.82 -12.74 -3.19
N ASP A 54 -3.04 -11.81 -2.26
CA ASP A 54 -4.27 -11.74 -1.47
C ASP A 54 -5.29 -10.76 -2.08
N VAL A 55 -4.99 -10.19 -3.24
CA VAL A 55 -5.90 -9.33 -3.99
C VAL A 55 -6.74 -10.18 -4.93
N SER A 56 -8.06 -10.10 -4.78
CA SER A 56 -9.00 -10.83 -5.64
C SER A 56 -9.51 -10.00 -6.80
N ALA A 57 -9.43 -8.66 -6.70
CA ALA A 57 -9.91 -7.78 -7.75
C ALA A 57 -8.96 -7.79 -8.97
N PRO A 58 -9.48 -7.50 -10.18
CA PRO A 58 -8.68 -7.50 -11.40
C PRO A 58 -7.88 -6.20 -11.53
N LEU A 59 -6.82 -6.06 -10.73
CA LEU A 59 -5.93 -4.90 -10.81
C LEU A 59 -5.05 -4.97 -12.05
N ALA A 60 -4.90 -3.82 -12.71
CA ALA A 60 -3.95 -3.67 -13.82
C ALA A 60 -3.06 -2.46 -13.55
N SER A 61 -1.78 -2.60 -13.86
CA SER A 61 -0.84 -1.49 -13.69
C SER A 61 -1.20 -0.35 -14.64
N SER A 62 -1.05 0.87 -14.16
CA SER A 62 -1.27 2.07 -14.95
C SER A 62 0.08 2.71 -15.29
N THR A 63 0.04 3.79 -16.08
CA THR A 63 1.23 4.59 -16.38
C THR A 63 1.56 5.59 -15.28
N THR A 64 0.69 5.73 -14.27
CA THR A 64 0.92 6.63 -13.15
C THR A 64 2.03 6.08 -12.27
N THR A 65 3.02 6.93 -12.00
CA THR A 65 4.11 6.62 -11.07
C THR A 65 4.37 7.84 -10.20
N THR A 66 4.81 7.59 -8.98
CA THR A 66 5.28 8.65 -8.09
C THR A 66 6.58 8.22 -7.44
N HIS A 67 7.32 9.20 -6.93
CA HIS A 67 8.59 8.94 -6.27
C HIS A 67 8.49 9.30 -4.79
N CYS A 68 8.89 8.38 -3.93
CA CYS A 68 9.02 8.61 -2.50
C CYS A 68 10.51 8.54 -2.12
N PRO A 69 11.10 9.59 -1.52
CA PRO A 69 12.51 9.55 -1.15
C PRO A 69 12.84 8.48 -0.11
N TYR A 70 11.84 7.92 0.54
CA TYR A 70 12.01 6.91 1.60
C TYR A 70 11.69 5.50 1.13
N LYS A 71 10.79 5.32 0.15
CA LYS A 71 10.32 4.01 -0.29
C LYS A 71 10.71 3.67 -1.73
N GLY A 72 10.97 4.66 -2.57
CA GLY A 72 11.32 4.46 -3.98
C GLY A 72 10.21 4.85 -4.93
N ASP A 73 10.23 4.32 -6.13
CA ASP A 73 9.23 4.61 -7.15
C ASP A 73 8.03 3.69 -6.99
N SER A 74 6.84 4.28 -6.99
CA SER A 74 5.59 3.53 -6.90
C SER A 74 5.04 3.21 -8.27
N THR A 75 4.35 2.07 -8.37
CA THR A 75 3.50 1.73 -9.52
C THR A 75 2.05 1.78 -9.04
N TYR A 76 1.19 2.44 -9.81
CA TYR A 76 -0.23 2.50 -9.51
C TYR A 76 -0.99 1.43 -10.28
N TYR A 77 -2.09 0.98 -9.67
CA TYR A 77 -2.96 -0.05 -10.22
C TYR A 77 -4.39 0.46 -10.22
N GLY A 78 -5.14 0.10 -11.25
CA GLY A 78 -6.54 0.46 -11.38
C GLY A 78 -7.44 -0.74 -11.55
N LEU A 79 -8.73 -0.51 -11.32
CA LEU A 79 -9.80 -1.43 -11.67
C LEU A 79 -10.31 -1.07 -13.07
N PRO A 80 -11.04 -2.00 -13.75
CA PRO A 80 -11.57 -1.69 -15.09
C PRO A 80 -12.42 -0.42 -15.16
N ASP A 81 -13.10 -0.08 -14.06
CA ASP A 81 -14.02 1.06 -13.99
C ASP A 81 -13.54 2.18 -13.05
N GLN A 82 -12.34 2.05 -12.46
CA GLN A 82 -11.81 3.06 -11.56
C GLN A 82 -10.28 3.06 -11.60
N PRO A 83 -9.64 4.13 -12.07
CA PRO A 83 -8.18 4.18 -12.16
C PRO A 83 -7.53 4.45 -10.80
N ASP A 84 -6.30 4.01 -10.68
CA ASP A 84 -5.37 4.40 -9.60
C ASP A 84 -5.96 4.21 -8.19
N VAL A 85 -6.49 3.00 -7.93
CA VAL A 85 -7.10 2.67 -6.64
C VAL A 85 -6.08 2.14 -5.63
N ALA A 86 -4.91 1.71 -6.10
CA ALA A 86 -3.88 1.12 -5.26
C ALA A 86 -2.51 1.47 -5.80
N TRP A 87 -1.50 1.35 -4.95
CA TRP A 87 -0.12 1.50 -5.37
C TRP A 87 0.78 0.51 -4.63
N GLY A 88 1.96 0.26 -5.21
CA GLY A 88 2.97 -0.58 -4.61
C GLY A 88 4.36 -0.19 -5.07
N TYR A 89 5.35 -0.82 -4.46
CA TYR A 89 6.76 -0.59 -4.75
C TYR A 89 7.39 -1.92 -5.14
N HIS A 90 7.89 -2.02 -6.38
CA HIS A 90 8.55 -3.25 -6.84
C HIS A 90 9.98 -3.36 -6.33
N GLU A 91 10.68 -2.23 -6.27
CA GLU A 91 12.06 -2.14 -5.82
C GLU A 91 12.17 -1.07 -4.75
N PRO A 92 11.56 -1.29 -3.56
CA PRO A 92 11.65 -0.31 -2.48
C PRO A 92 13.08 -0.23 -1.96
N TYR A 93 13.41 0.94 -1.38
CA TYR A 93 14.72 1.15 -0.78
C TYR A 93 14.93 0.21 0.41
N ASP A 94 16.20 0.00 0.79
CA ASP A 94 16.61 -1.01 1.77
C ASP A 94 15.78 -1.02 3.06
N ASP A 95 15.44 0.15 3.57
CA ASP A 95 14.67 0.27 4.82
C ASP A 95 13.22 -0.21 4.69
N THR A 96 12.74 -0.37 3.46
CA THR A 96 11.34 -0.69 3.19
C THR A 96 11.17 -1.91 2.28
N THR A 97 12.20 -2.76 2.17
CA THR A 97 12.17 -3.92 1.27
C THR A 97 11.03 -4.89 1.56
N ARG A 98 10.51 -4.91 2.78
CA ARG A 98 9.43 -5.82 3.17
C ARG A 98 8.11 -5.55 2.46
N ILE A 99 7.91 -4.36 1.88
CA ILE A 99 6.68 -4.04 1.15
C ILE A 99 6.76 -4.41 -0.33
N ALA A 100 7.89 -4.92 -0.82
CA ALA A 100 7.97 -5.41 -2.19
C ALA A 100 6.87 -6.46 -2.44
N GLY A 101 6.17 -6.35 -3.56
CA GLY A 101 5.07 -7.26 -3.90
C GLY A 101 3.79 -7.04 -3.12
N HIS A 102 3.70 -5.98 -2.35
CA HIS A 102 2.50 -5.59 -1.60
C HIS A 102 1.88 -4.33 -2.21
N VAL A 103 0.58 -4.17 -1.99
CA VAL A 103 -0.15 -2.99 -2.47
C VAL A 103 -0.96 -2.38 -1.34
N CYS A 104 -1.11 -1.06 -1.42
CA CYS A 104 -1.93 -0.28 -0.51
C CYS A 104 -3.08 0.34 -1.30
N PHE A 105 -4.30 0.21 -0.79
CA PHE A 105 -5.49 0.76 -1.43
C PHE A 105 -5.87 2.08 -0.79
N LEU A 106 -6.14 3.08 -1.62
CA LEU A 106 -6.67 4.36 -1.17
C LEU A 106 -7.34 5.06 -2.35
N ALA A 107 -8.66 5.10 -2.36
CA ALA A 107 -9.43 5.77 -3.40
C ALA A 107 -10.86 6.00 -2.92
N ASP A 108 -11.59 6.87 -3.63
CA ASP A 108 -12.97 7.16 -3.31
C ASP A 108 -13.82 5.87 -3.39
N GLY A 109 -14.68 5.69 -2.40
CA GLY A 109 -15.57 4.55 -2.34
C GLY A 109 -14.91 3.25 -1.88
N ILE A 110 -13.61 3.26 -1.66
CA ILE A 110 -12.87 2.09 -1.19
C ILE A 110 -12.53 2.26 0.28
N THR A 111 -12.87 1.25 1.07
CA THR A 111 -12.60 1.24 2.51
C THR A 111 -11.70 0.08 2.88
N THR A 112 -10.90 0.29 3.90
CA THR A 112 -10.03 -0.74 4.47
C THR A 112 -10.48 -0.99 5.89
N ASP A 113 -10.86 -2.23 6.20
CA ASP A 113 -11.24 -2.64 7.55
C ASP A 113 -10.13 -3.50 8.14
N VAL A 114 -9.81 -3.25 9.39
CA VAL A 114 -8.80 -4.00 10.16
C VAL A 114 -9.50 -4.62 11.34
N ASP A 115 -9.49 -5.95 11.40
CA ASP A 115 -10.19 -6.72 12.44
C ASP A 115 -11.65 -6.30 12.61
N GLY A 116 -12.33 -6.01 11.47
CA GLY A 116 -13.73 -5.64 11.44
C GLY A 116 -14.01 -4.17 11.73
N ARG A 117 -12.98 -3.34 11.84
CA ARG A 117 -13.12 -1.90 12.12
C ARG A 117 -12.48 -1.08 11.02
N PRO A 118 -13.02 0.10 10.69
CA PRO A 118 -12.36 0.99 9.73
C PRO A 118 -10.94 1.34 10.18
N ALA A 119 -10.04 1.29 9.21
CA ALA A 119 -8.64 1.63 9.46
C ALA A 119 -8.43 3.14 9.52
#